data_7bc5194c34c6c2c70f2179d63251ad4c
#
_entry.id   7bc5194c34c6c2c70f2179d63251ad4c
#
_cell.length_a   1.000
_cell.length_b   1.000
_cell.length_c   1.000
_cell.angle_alpha   90.00
_cell.angle_beta   90.00
_cell.angle_gamma   90.00
#
_symmetry.space_group_name_H-M   'P 1'
#
loop_
_entity.id
_entity.type
_entity.pdbx_description
1 polymer ?
#
loop_
_entity_poly.entity_id
_entity_poly.type
_entity_poly.pdbx_seq_one_letter_code
_entity_poly.pdbx_strand_id
1 'polypeptide(L)' 'MKVILLENLAKIGSIGEIIDVKRGFGRNYLISNKKALYASKENIK' A
#
# COMPACT_ATOMS: atom_id res chain seq x y z
N MET A 1 4.50 -6.03 -5.94
CA MET A 1 3.62 -4.87 -6.09
C MET A 1 3.91 -3.85 -5.01
N LYS A 2 4.15 -2.63 -5.39
CA LYS A 2 4.44 -1.57 -4.43
C LYS A 2 3.19 -0.76 -4.15
N VAL A 3 2.98 -0.45 -2.88
CA VAL A 3 1.81 0.32 -2.46
C VAL A 3 2.23 1.42 -1.50
N ILE A 4 1.44 2.49 -1.45
CA ILE A 4 1.63 3.60 -0.53
C ILE A 4 0.60 3.45 0.57
N LEU A 5 1.05 3.37 1.80
CA LEU A 5 0.13 3.18 2.93
C LEU A 5 -0.65 4.45 3.23
N LEU A 6 -1.94 4.30 3.45
CA LEU A 6 -2.83 5.41 3.77
C LEU A 6 -3.09 5.53 5.26
N GLU A 7 -2.61 4.58 6.05
CA GLU A 7 -2.73 4.62 7.50
C GLU A 7 -1.61 3.82 8.14
N ASN A 8 -1.41 4.01 9.43
CA ASN A 8 -0.39 3.27 10.16
C ASN A 8 -0.84 1.82 10.35
N LEU A 9 -0.03 0.90 9.84
CA LEU A 9 -0.31 -0.52 9.97
C LEU A 9 0.86 -1.14 10.73
N ALA A 10 0.64 -1.48 11.99
CA ALA A 10 1.70 -1.89 12.91
C ALA A 10 2.59 -3.00 12.39
N LYS A 11 2.03 -3.94 11.63
CA LYS A 11 2.78 -5.07 11.12
C LYS A 11 3.28 -4.88 9.69
N ILE A 12 2.97 -3.76 9.10
CA ILE A 12 3.25 -3.53 7.67
C ILE A 12 4.09 -2.28 7.47
N GLY A 13 3.70 -1.17 8.07
CA GLY A 13 4.44 0.07 7.93
C GLY A 13 3.62 1.27 8.37
N SER A 14 4.17 2.45 8.15
CA SER A 14 3.56 3.71 8.58
C SER A 14 2.88 4.42 7.43
N ILE A 15 1.97 5.33 7.77
CA ILE A 15 1.26 6.12 6.76
C ILE A 15 2.26 6.86 5.87
N GLY A 16 2.00 6.82 4.56
CA GLY A 16 2.87 7.47 3.58
C GLY A 16 4.07 6.64 3.17
N GLU A 17 4.29 5.50 3.79
CA GLU A 17 5.42 4.65 3.47
C GLU A 17 5.11 3.78 2.25
N ILE A 18 6.10 3.62 1.38
CA ILE A 18 5.97 2.78 0.20
C ILE A 18 6.56 1.42 0.51
N ILE A 19 5.76 0.37 0.38
CA ILE A 19 6.22 -0.99 0.68
C ILE A 19 5.95 -1.90 -0.50
N ASP A 20 6.71 -3.00 -0.56
CA ASP A 20 6.54 -4.00 -1.59
C ASP A 20 5.82 -5.22 -0.99
N VAL A 21 4.67 -5.56 -1.55
CA VAL A 21 3.87 -6.68 -1.09
C VAL A 21 3.48 -7.57 -2.26
N LYS A 22 3.02 -8.77 -1.96
CA LYS A 22 2.51 -9.66 -3.00
C LYS A 22 1.25 -9.05 -3.59
N ARG A 23 1.10 -9.20 -4.91
CA ARG A 23 -0.05 -8.63 -5.61
C ARG A 23 -1.38 -9.04 -4.99
N GLY A 24 -1.55 -10.32 -4.69
CA GLY A 24 -2.79 -10.79 -4.08
C GLY A 24 -3.09 -10.12 -2.75
N PHE A 25 -2.10 -10.07 -1.88
CA PHE A 25 -2.26 -9.44 -0.58
C PHE A 25 -2.52 -7.94 -0.71
N GLY A 26 -1.70 -7.26 -1.50
CA GLY A 26 -1.85 -5.83 -1.68
C GLY A 26 -3.20 -5.46 -2.26
N ARG A 27 -3.60 -6.15 -3.32
CA ARG A 27 -4.86 -5.86 -3.98
C ARG A 27 -6.07 -6.25 -3.16
N ASN A 28 -6.07 -7.46 -2.59
CA ASN A 28 -7.23 -7.97 -1.89
C ASN A 28 -7.40 -7.43 -0.48
N TYR A 29 -6.32 -7.07 0.16
CA TYR A 29 -6.38 -6.58 1.53
C TYR A 29 -6.17 -5.08 1.62
N LEU A 30 -5.04 -4.61 1.12
CA LEU A 30 -4.69 -3.19 1.30
C LEU A 30 -5.55 -2.27 0.44
N ILE A 31 -5.61 -2.51 -0.84
CA ILE A 31 -6.35 -1.63 -1.76
C ILE A 31 -7.85 -1.81 -1.61
N SER A 32 -8.29 -3.05 -1.50
CA SER A 32 -9.72 -3.34 -1.34
C SER A 32 -10.29 -2.71 -0.07
N ASN A 33 -9.50 -2.65 0.99
CA ASN A 33 -9.93 -2.04 2.25
C ASN A 33 -9.51 -0.57 2.36
N LYS A 34 -9.00 0.00 1.28
CA LYS A 34 -8.56 1.40 1.23
C LYS A 34 -7.49 1.72 2.28
N LYS A 35 -6.67 0.74 2.61
CA LYS A 35 -5.57 0.92 3.55
C LYS A 35 -4.31 1.38 2.85
N ALA A 36 -4.25 1.23 1.53
CA ALA A 36 -3.12 1.66 0.73
C ALA A 36 -3.56 1.93 -0.70
N LEU A 37 -2.73 2.66 -1.44
CA LEU A 37 -2.94 2.92 -2.86
C LEU A 37 -1.85 2.24 -3.66
N TYR A 38 -2.16 1.88 -4.88
CA TYR A 38 -1.17 1.32 -5.78
C TYR A 38 -0.09 2.37 -6.06
N ALA A 39 1.15 2.03 -5.76
CA ALA A 39 2.27 2.95 -5.97
C ALA A 39 2.80 2.82 -7.39
N SER A 40 2.26 3.60 -8.29
CA SER A 40 2.75 3.68 -9.66
C SER A 40 3.50 4.99 -9.84
N LYS A 41 4.15 5.15 -11.00
CA LYS A 41 4.87 6.39 -11.28
C LYS A 41 3.93 7.60 -11.25
N GLU A 42 2.68 7.39 -11.57
CA GLU A 42 1.70 8.47 -11.60
C GLU A 42 1.22 8.85 -10.19
N ASN A 43 1.31 7.92 -9.25
CA ASN A 43 0.86 8.13 -7.88
C ASN A 43 1.97 8.49 -6.92
N ILE A 44 3.21 8.33 -7.35
CA ILE A 44 4.37 8.68 -6.53
C ILE A 44 4.79 10.10 -6.87
N LYS A 45 4.47 11.01 -5.99
CA LYS A 45 4.89 12.40 -6.16
C LYS A 45 5.29 13.00 -4.85
#